data_9b6cc6ce1d68f721f382db3ea7122008
#
_entry.id   9b6cc6ce1d68f721f382db3ea7122008
#
_cell.length_a   1.000
_cell.length_b   1.000
_cell.length_c   1.000
_cell.angle_alpha   90.00
_cell.angle_beta   90.00
_cell.angle_gamma   90.00
#
_symmetry.space_group_name_H-M   'P 1'
#
loop_
_entity.id
_entity.type
_entity.pdbx_description
1 polymer ?
#
loop_
_entity_poly.entity_id
_entity_poly.type
_entity_poly.pdbx_seq_one_letter_code
_entity_poly.pdbx_strand_id
1 'polypeptide(L)'
;LNYMLGYVYNNPIDLDVESRKAEEEANDDLLAMRSKSNDNRYLKYRQKHSVKAVLDLEWKRFNFGTNLSWKSKTLAVDYFMVDEREKLEPNLMDYLRGLLFGNLHDYWAENNRSYLVMDLRAGMRITDRIHLQAQVNNIWNKRYTARPMDVGTPRTFILQLGLDL
;
A
#
# COMPACT_ATOMS: atom_id res chain seq x y z
N LEU A 1 20.25 -22.71 -0.68
CA LEU A 1 18.89 -22.30 -1.03
C LEU A 1 18.13 -22.01 0.25
N ASN A 2 17.65 -20.77 0.41
CA ASN A 2 16.79 -20.36 1.51
C ASN A 2 15.45 -19.90 0.94
N TYR A 3 14.37 -20.23 1.62
CA TYR A 3 13.05 -19.76 1.24
C TYR A 3 12.22 -19.43 2.48
N MET A 4 11.32 -18.49 2.32
CA MET A 4 10.34 -18.10 3.33
C MET A 4 9.01 -17.84 2.64
N LEU A 5 7.94 -18.39 3.20
CA LEU A 5 6.56 -18.07 2.79
C LEU A 5 5.77 -17.66 4.03
N GLY A 6 5.17 -16.50 3.97
CA GLY A 6 4.32 -15.97 5.03
C GLY A 6 2.96 -15.57 4.49
N TYR A 7 1.92 -15.94 5.21
CA TYR A 7 0.56 -15.48 4.97
C TYR A 7 0.01 -14.83 6.23
N VAL A 8 -0.64 -13.69 6.07
CA VAL A 8 -1.32 -12.98 7.16
C VAL A 8 -2.78 -12.79 6.77
N TYR A 9 -3.65 -13.28 7.63
CA TYR A 9 -5.07 -12.93 7.64
C TYR A 9 -5.30 -11.91 8.74
N ASN A 10 -5.89 -10.79 8.38
CA ASN A 10 -6.24 -9.72 9.30
C ASN A 10 -7.75 -9.46 9.20
N ASN A 11 -8.45 -9.52 10.32
CA ASN A 11 -9.85 -9.13 10.39
C ASN A 11 -9.96 -7.78 11.13
N PRO A 12 -9.76 -6.67 10.44
CA PRO A 12 -9.64 -5.35 11.06
C PRO A 12 -11.01 -4.75 11.35
N ILE A 13 -11.81 -5.45 12.14
CA ILE A 13 -13.13 -4.99 12.58
C ILE A 13 -12.93 -3.95 13.66
N ASP A 14 -13.72 -2.89 13.59
CA ASP A 14 -13.86 -1.94 14.66
C ASP A 14 -14.84 -2.47 15.70
N LEU A 15 -14.39 -2.62 16.93
CA LEU A 15 -15.21 -3.16 18.03
C LEU A 15 -16.02 -2.08 18.73
N ASP A 16 -15.77 -0.81 18.43
CA ASP A 16 -16.38 0.34 19.12
C ASP A 16 -17.25 1.21 18.19
N VAL A 17 -17.85 0.57 17.19
CA VAL A 17 -18.65 1.24 16.16
C VAL A 17 -19.86 1.97 16.75
N GLU A 18 -20.54 1.38 17.75
CA GLU A 18 -21.78 1.92 18.31
C GLU A 18 -21.51 3.18 19.14
N SER A 19 -20.48 3.18 20.00
CA SER A 19 -20.13 4.36 20.80
C SER A 19 -19.64 5.50 19.91
N ARG A 20 -18.88 5.21 18.88
CA ARG A 20 -18.43 6.27 17.94
C ARG A 20 -19.55 6.83 17.09
N LYS A 21 -20.52 6.04 16.69
CA LYS A 21 -21.71 6.57 16.00
C LYS A 21 -22.48 7.55 16.89
N ALA A 22 -22.66 7.20 18.17
CA ALA A 22 -23.33 8.08 19.13
C ALA A 22 -22.56 9.39 19.35
N GLU A 23 -21.23 9.34 19.44
CA GLU A 23 -20.38 10.54 19.52
C GLU A 23 -20.42 11.38 18.24
N GLU A 24 -20.45 10.74 17.10
CA GLU A 24 -20.52 11.39 15.78
C GLU A 24 -21.87 12.05 15.51
N GLU A 25 -22.97 11.45 16.00
CA GLU A 25 -24.32 12.02 15.92
C GLU A 25 -24.49 13.19 16.90
N ALA A 26 -23.78 13.16 18.03
CA ALA A 26 -23.82 14.23 19.04
C ALA A 26 -22.96 15.45 18.66
N ASN A 27 -21.92 15.25 17.85
CA ASN A 27 -21.02 16.29 17.37
C ASN A 27 -21.26 16.55 15.87
N ASP A 28 -22.05 17.55 15.57
CA ASP A 28 -22.27 18.06 14.19
C ASP A 28 -21.04 18.82 13.67
N ASP A 29 -19.84 18.32 13.99
CA ASP A 29 -18.58 18.98 13.65
C ASP A 29 -18.04 18.44 12.33
N LEU A 30 -17.84 19.33 11.35
CA LEU A 30 -17.20 19.05 10.06
C LEU A 30 -15.84 18.35 10.18
N LEU A 31 -15.14 18.52 11.31
CA LEU A 31 -13.87 17.84 11.58
C LEU A 31 -14.08 16.36 11.94
N ALA A 32 -15.16 16.02 12.62
CA ALA A 32 -15.52 14.63 12.93
C ALA A 32 -15.87 13.86 11.66
N MET A 33 -16.55 14.49 10.69
CA MET A 33 -16.84 13.88 9.39
C MET A 33 -15.58 13.49 8.60
N ARG A 34 -14.50 14.27 8.70
CA ARG A 34 -13.23 13.97 8.01
C ARG A 34 -12.52 12.72 8.52
N SER A 35 -12.82 12.33 9.74
CA SER A 35 -12.20 11.15 10.39
C SER A 35 -12.98 9.86 10.20
N LYS A 36 -14.21 9.91 9.64
CA LYS A 36 -15.07 8.73 9.49
C LYS A 36 -14.51 7.74 8.48
N SER A 37 -14.68 6.45 8.76
CA SER A 37 -14.46 5.38 7.79
C SER A 37 -15.64 5.33 6.82
N ASN A 38 -15.40 5.09 5.55
CA ASN A 38 -16.46 4.84 4.56
C ASN A 38 -17.20 3.52 4.81
N ASP A 39 -16.61 2.60 5.57
CA ASP A 39 -17.28 1.40 6.10
C ASP A 39 -17.00 1.32 7.61
N ASN A 40 -18.01 1.64 8.39
CA ASN A 40 -17.91 1.71 9.85
C ASN A 40 -17.56 0.38 10.54
N ARG A 41 -17.64 -0.75 9.82
CA ARG A 41 -17.28 -2.07 10.34
C ARG A 41 -15.78 -2.31 10.35
N TYR A 42 -15.01 -1.58 9.51
CA TYR A 42 -13.59 -1.85 9.32
C TYR A 42 -12.71 -0.67 9.71
N LEU A 43 -11.58 -0.97 10.30
CA LEU A 43 -10.49 -0.01 10.51
C LEU A 43 -9.94 0.44 9.16
N LYS A 44 -9.72 1.73 9.01
CA LYS A 44 -9.23 2.36 7.79
C LYS A 44 -7.85 1.84 7.36
N TYR A 45 -7.60 1.82 6.06
CA TYR A 45 -6.30 1.51 5.45
C TYR A 45 -5.75 0.12 5.78
N ARG A 46 -6.63 -0.86 6.00
CA ARG A 46 -6.24 -2.24 6.29
C ARG A 46 -6.61 -3.17 5.14
N GLN A 47 -5.72 -4.10 4.85
CA GLN A 47 -5.96 -5.22 3.94
C GLN A 47 -6.31 -6.46 4.75
N LYS A 48 -7.19 -7.29 4.20
CA LYS A 48 -7.63 -8.53 4.84
C LYS A 48 -6.61 -9.65 4.72
N HIS A 49 -5.96 -9.72 3.56
CA HIS A 49 -4.99 -10.77 3.25
C HIS A 49 -3.69 -10.19 2.76
N SER A 50 -2.57 -10.76 3.18
CA SER A 50 -1.26 -10.49 2.59
C SER A 50 -0.43 -11.78 2.54
N VAL A 51 0.36 -11.92 1.48
CA VAL A 51 1.32 -13.00 1.27
C VAL A 51 2.68 -12.38 1.00
N LYS A 52 3.71 -12.94 1.63
CA LYS A 52 5.11 -12.65 1.30
C LYS A 52 5.83 -13.95 1.00
N ALA A 53 6.59 -13.98 -0.07
CA ALA A 53 7.50 -15.07 -0.37
C ALA A 53 8.88 -14.50 -0.64
N VAL A 54 9.89 -15.15 -0.11
CA VAL A 54 11.31 -14.82 -0.31
C VAL A 54 12.01 -16.10 -0.76
N LEU A 55 12.82 -15.98 -1.78
CA LEU A 55 13.69 -17.07 -2.25
C LEU A 55 15.10 -16.52 -2.44
N ASP A 56 16.08 -17.18 -1.84
CA ASP A 56 17.50 -16.89 -1.98
C ASP A 56 18.26 -18.12 -2.41
N LEU A 57 19.02 -18.00 -3.47
CA LEU A 57 19.89 -19.02 -4.03
C LEU A 57 21.32 -18.53 -4.04
N GLU A 58 22.20 -19.25 -3.42
CA GLU A 58 23.65 -19.08 -3.51
C GLU A 58 24.23 -20.21 -4.33
N TRP A 59 25.01 -19.83 -5.35
CA TRP A 59 25.71 -20.78 -6.21
C TRP A 59 27.10 -20.29 -6.52
N LYS A 60 28.11 -20.95 -5.92
CA LYS A 60 29.52 -20.57 -6.02
C LYS A 60 29.76 -19.10 -5.61
N ARG A 61 30.03 -18.27 -6.61
CA ARG A 61 30.29 -16.81 -6.45
C ARG A 61 29.05 -15.96 -6.69
N PHE A 62 27.94 -16.57 -7.09
CA PHE A 62 26.71 -15.87 -7.41
C PHE A 62 25.67 -16.02 -6.31
N ASN A 63 24.92 -14.96 -6.10
CA ASN A 63 23.72 -15.00 -5.31
C ASN A 63 22.54 -14.45 -6.13
N PHE A 64 21.39 -15.06 -5.98
CA PHE A 64 20.15 -14.64 -6.61
C PHE A 64 19.07 -14.60 -5.54
N GLY A 65 18.24 -13.57 -5.59
CA GLY A 65 17.15 -13.45 -4.66
C GLY A 65 15.92 -12.88 -5.31
N THR A 66 14.76 -13.26 -4.81
CA THR A 66 13.49 -12.66 -5.18
C THR A 66 12.61 -12.45 -3.95
N ASN A 67 11.93 -11.31 -3.92
CA ASN A 67 10.86 -11.03 -2.96
C ASN A 67 9.57 -10.90 -3.74
N LEU A 68 8.53 -11.54 -3.26
CA LEU A 68 7.19 -11.47 -3.82
C LEU A 68 6.24 -11.04 -2.71
N SER A 69 5.48 -9.98 -2.95
CA SER A 69 4.52 -9.42 -2.01
C SER A 69 3.18 -9.24 -2.67
N TRP A 70 2.19 -9.97 -2.20
CA TRP A 70 0.80 -9.81 -2.60
C TRP A 70 -0.04 -9.25 -1.45
N LYS A 71 -0.94 -8.32 -1.77
CA LYS A 71 -1.90 -7.77 -0.82
C LYS A 71 -3.28 -7.70 -1.44
N SER A 72 -4.30 -7.99 -0.65
CA SER A 72 -5.70 -7.78 -1.05
C SER A 72 -6.03 -6.28 -1.12
N LYS A 73 -7.18 -5.95 -1.68
CA LYS A 73 -7.68 -4.57 -1.66
C LYS A 73 -7.82 -4.04 -0.23
N THR A 74 -7.71 -2.74 -0.08
CA THR A 74 -8.01 -2.02 1.17
C THR A 74 -9.50 -2.06 1.44
N LEU A 75 -9.89 -2.34 2.70
CA LEU A 75 -11.30 -2.51 3.08
C LEU A 75 -12.02 -1.20 3.26
N ALA A 76 -11.40 -0.27 3.98
CA ALA A 76 -12.00 1.01 4.32
C ALA A 76 -10.98 2.16 4.23
N VAL A 77 -11.46 3.35 3.92
CA VAL A 77 -10.70 4.61 3.83
C VAL A 77 -11.48 5.73 4.51
N ASP A 78 -10.90 6.91 4.58
CA ASP A 78 -11.62 8.08 5.08
C ASP A 78 -12.83 8.39 4.19
N TYR A 79 -13.98 8.59 4.83
CA TYR A 79 -15.26 8.83 4.18
C TYR A 79 -15.21 9.98 3.16
N PHE A 80 -14.58 11.10 3.51
CA PHE A 80 -14.49 12.28 2.64
C PHE A 80 -13.76 12.00 1.31
N MET A 81 -13.00 10.91 1.21
CA MET A 81 -12.27 10.54 0.00
C MET A 81 -13.13 9.78 -1.01
N VAL A 82 -14.24 9.20 -0.57
CA VAL A 82 -15.06 8.28 -1.38
C VAL A 82 -16.54 8.63 -1.41
N ASP A 83 -16.97 9.68 -0.73
CA ASP A 83 -18.37 10.07 -0.68
C ASP A 83 -18.77 10.92 -1.89
N GLU A 84 -19.75 10.43 -2.64
CA GLU A 84 -20.35 11.13 -3.77
C GLU A 84 -21.56 12.01 -3.38
N ARG A 85 -22.06 11.89 -2.14
CA ARG A 85 -23.33 12.50 -1.74
C ARG A 85 -23.31 14.02 -1.61
N GLU A 86 -22.13 14.62 -1.51
CA GLU A 86 -21.94 16.07 -1.41
C GLU A 86 -22.09 16.83 -2.74
N LYS A 87 -22.55 16.17 -3.80
CA LYS A 87 -22.81 16.85 -5.10
C LYS A 87 -24.08 17.71 -5.10
N LEU A 88 -24.82 17.78 -3.98
CA LEU A 88 -26.18 18.34 -3.97
C LEU A 88 -26.25 19.86 -3.71
N GLU A 89 -25.25 20.47 -3.09
CA GLU A 89 -25.16 21.95 -2.97
C GLU A 89 -23.69 22.41 -2.97
N PRO A 90 -23.18 22.94 -4.09
CA PRO A 90 -21.78 23.34 -4.20
C PRO A 90 -21.54 24.62 -3.37
N ASN A 91 -20.96 24.45 -2.20
CA ASN A 91 -20.39 25.56 -1.45
C ASN A 91 -18.90 25.76 -1.81
N LEU A 92 -18.29 26.85 -1.30
CA LEU A 92 -16.88 27.15 -1.57
C LEU A 92 -15.94 25.98 -1.18
N MET A 93 -16.29 25.22 -0.13
CA MET A 93 -15.51 24.07 0.34
C MET A 93 -15.58 22.91 -0.64
N ASP A 94 -16.73 22.66 -1.26
CA ASP A 94 -16.90 21.61 -2.27
C ASP A 94 -16.15 21.98 -3.55
N TYR A 95 -16.13 23.26 -3.92
CA TYR A 95 -15.31 23.73 -5.04
C TYR A 95 -13.80 23.53 -4.76
N LEU A 96 -13.31 23.92 -3.59
CA LEU A 96 -11.91 23.72 -3.19
C LEU A 96 -11.55 22.24 -3.09
N ARG A 97 -12.46 21.41 -2.60
CA ARG A 97 -12.32 19.96 -2.53
C ARG A 97 -12.26 19.36 -3.94
N GLY A 98 -13.17 19.77 -4.83
CA GLY A 98 -13.14 19.35 -6.24
C GLY A 98 -11.84 19.74 -6.94
N LEU A 99 -11.29 20.92 -6.65
CA LEU A 99 -10.02 21.38 -7.19
C LEU A 99 -8.82 20.56 -6.66
N LEU A 100 -8.84 20.20 -5.38
CA LEU A 100 -7.72 19.49 -4.72
C LEU A 100 -7.82 17.98 -4.83
N PHE A 101 -9.02 17.41 -4.87
CA PHE A 101 -9.27 15.97 -4.77
C PHE A 101 -10.25 15.44 -5.83
N GLY A 102 -10.67 16.25 -6.79
CA GLY A 102 -11.81 16.01 -7.68
C GLY A 102 -11.86 14.67 -8.43
N ASN A 103 -10.71 14.02 -8.63
CA ASN A 103 -10.63 12.71 -9.26
C ASN A 103 -10.14 11.62 -8.30
N LEU A 104 -10.02 11.91 -6.99
CA LEU A 104 -9.45 10.98 -6.04
C LEU A 104 -10.39 9.80 -5.79
N HIS A 105 -11.70 10.05 -5.74
CA HIS A 105 -12.73 9.03 -5.60
C HIS A 105 -12.66 8.03 -6.77
N ASP A 106 -12.74 8.52 -8.00
CA ASP A 106 -12.73 7.68 -9.19
C ASP A 106 -11.41 6.91 -9.31
N TYR A 107 -10.30 7.61 -9.09
CA TYR A 107 -8.98 6.98 -9.06
C TYR A 107 -8.91 5.87 -8.00
N TRP A 108 -9.42 6.11 -6.79
CA TRP A 108 -9.43 5.10 -5.72
C TRP A 108 -10.34 3.93 -6.07
N ALA A 109 -11.55 4.18 -6.55
CA ALA A 109 -12.50 3.12 -6.94
C ALA A 109 -11.91 2.20 -8.02
N GLU A 110 -11.21 2.77 -8.99
CA GLU A 110 -10.57 2.02 -10.07
C GLU A 110 -9.30 1.27 -9.62
N ASN A 111 -8.52 1.84 -8.72
CA ASN A 111 -7.19 1.36 -8.35
C ASN A 111 -7.13 0.60 -7.02
N ASN A 112 -8.19 0.62 -6.20
CA ASN A 112 -8.27 -0.18 -4.98
C ASN A 112 -8.51 -1.66 -5.30
N ARG A 113 -7.50 -2.29 -5.86
CA ARG A 113 -7.49 -3.71 -6.23
C ARG A 113 -6.39 -4.44 -5.50
N SER A 114 -6.49 -5.77 -5.47
CA SER A 114 -5.34 -6.57 -5.04
C SER A 114 -4.14 -6.34 -5.97
N TYR A 115 -2.96 -6.35 -5.41
CA TYR A 115 -1.74 -6.16 -6.18
C TYR A 115 -0.65 -7.13 -5.78
N LEU A 116 0.22 -7.42 -6.73
CA LEU A 116 1.40 -8.24 -6.59
C LEU A 116 2.61 -7.43 -7.03
N VAL A 117 3.63 -7.38 -6.18
CA VAL A 117 4.92 -6.75 -6.46
C VAL A 117 6.01 -7.79 -6.33
N MET A 118 6.93 -7.78 -7.26
CA MET A 118 8.09 -8.67 -7.26
C MET A 118 9.37 -7.86 -7.42
N ASP A 119 10.34 -8.18 -6.57
CA ASP A 119 11.68 -7.63 -6.62
C ASP A 119 12.66 -8.77 -6.96
N LEU A 120 13.68 -8.46 -7.75
CA LEU A 120 14.76 -9.37 -8.09
C LEU A 120 16.09 -8.77 -7.66
N ARG A 121 16.99 -9.62 -7.20
CA ARG A 121 18.38 -9.28 -6.92
C ARG A 121 19.32 -10.35 -7.45
N ALA A 122 20.44 -9.92 -7.96
CA ALA A 122 21.52 -10.77 -8.38
C ALA A 122 22.84 -10.15 -7.94
N GLY A 123 23.70 -10.97 -7.38
CA GLY A 123 25.02 -10.53 -6.92
C GLY A 123 26.10 -11.48 -7.34
N MET A 124 27.31 -10.97 -7.39
CA MET A 124 28.51 -11.73 -7.72
C MET A 124 29.67 -11.28 -6.84
N ARG A 125 30.37 -12.23 -6.23
CA ARG A 125 31.65 -12.00 -5.59
C ARG A 125 32.74 -12.05 -6.65
N ILE A 126 33.31 -10.88 -6.98
CA ILE A 126 34.37 -10.74 -7.99
C ILE A 126 35.69 -11.26 -7.42
N THR A 127 36.02 -10.82 -6.20
CA THR A 127 37.16 -11.29 -5.39
C THR A 127 36.67 -11.55 -3.97
N ASP A 128 37.57 -11.98 -3.09
CA ASP A 128 37.23 -12.16 -1.66
C ASP A 128 36.90 -10.83 -0.94
N ARG A 129 37.28 -9.68 -1.56
CA ARG A 129 37.07 -8.34 -1.01
C ARG A 129 36.11 -7.49 -1.83
N ILE A 130 35.76 -7.92 -3.04
CA ILE A 130 34.92 -7.12 -3.95
C ILE A 130 33.67 -7.90 -4.31
N HIS A 131 32.53 -7.29 -4.05
CA HIS A 131 31.24 -7.83 -4.46
C HIS A 131 30.40 -6.81 -5.21
N LEU A 132 29.70 -7.26 -6.22
CA LEU A 132 28.79 -6.47 -7.04
C LEU A 132 27.38 -7.01 -6.87
N GLN A 133 26.39 -6.14 -6.68
CA GLN A 133 24.98 -6.50 -6.59
C GLN A 133 24.14 -5.59 -7.45
N ALA A 134 23.25 -6.18 -8.22
CA ALA A 134 22.21 -5.50 -8.97
C ALA A 134 20.83 -5.90 -8.40
N GLN A 135 19.94 -4.93 -8.29
CA GLN A 135 18.58 -5.14 -7.80
C GLN A 135 17.58 -4.39 -8.68
N VAL A 136 16.47 -5.02 -8.95
CA VAL A 136 15.32 -4.40 -9.62
C VAL A 136 14.11 -4.56 -8.70
N ASN A 137 13.61 -3.44 -8.18
CA ASN A 137 12.38 -3.41 -7.41
C ASN A 137 11.19 -3.20 -8.34
N ASN A 138 10.05 -3.81 -8.00
CA ASN A 138 8.81 -3.73 -8.76
C ASN A 138 9.05 -4.03 -10.25
N ILE A 139 9.54 -5.21 -10.57
CA ILE A 139 9.97 -5.61 -11.94
C ILE A 139 8.87 -5.40 -12.98
N TRP A 140 7.61 -5.57 -12.61
CA TRP A 140 6.46 -5.36 -13.50
C TRP A 140 6.01 -3.91 -13.62
N ASN A 141 6.69 -3.00 -12.93
CA ASN A 141 6.28 -1.58 -12.83
C ASN A 141 4.81 -1.43 -12.47
N LYS A 142 4.33 -2.28 -11.55
CA LYS A 142 2.94 -2.27 -11.11
C LYS A 142 2.65 -0.97 -10.38
N ARG A 143 1.66 -0.22 -10.83
CA ARG A 143 1.09 0.86 -10.05
C ARG A 143 0.19 0.27 -8.98
N TYR A 144 0.42 0.64 -7.74
CA TYR A 144 -0.38 0.24 -6.60
C TYR A 144 -0.45 1.35 -5.58
N THR A 145 -1.52 1.36 -4.79
CA THR A 145 -1.79 2.37 -3.78
C THR A 145 -2.13 1.66 -2.48
N ALA A 146 -1.32 1.86 -1.46
CA ALA A 146 -1.56 1.29 -0.13
C ALA A 146 -2.54 2.16 0.67
N ARG A 147 -2.51 3.47 0.43
CA ARG A 147 -3.41 4.48 0.99
C ARG A 147 -3.73 5.49 -0.10
N PRO A 148 -4.85 6.21 -0.03
CA PRO A 148 -5.08 7.34 -0.92
C PRO A 148 -3.89 8.30 -0.88
N MET A 149 -3.48 8.82 -2.02
CA MET A 149 -2.32 9.69 -2.24
C MET A 149 -0.93 9.05 -1.97
N ASP A 150 -0.86 7.80 -1.55
CA ASP A 150 0.40 7.06 -1.37
C ASP A 150 0.58 6.08 -2.54
N VAL A 151 1.24 6.56 -3.58
CA VAL A 151 1.57 5.74 -4.76
C VAL A 151 2.81 4.91 -4.45
N GLY A 152 2.69 3.61 -4.59
CA GLY A 152 3.79 2.68 -4.38
C GLY A 152 4.97 2.96 -5.32
N THR A 153 6.16 2.59 -4.86
CA THR A 153 7.42 2.82 -5.58
C THR A 153 7.36 2.24 -7.00
N PRO A 154 7.68 3.01 -8.04
CA PRO A 154 7.79 2.51 -9.40
C PRO A 154 8.97 1.55 -9.54
N ARG A 155 9.12 0.96 -10.72
CA ARG A 155 10.30 0.12 -10.98
C ARG A 155 11.58 0.93 -10.77
N THR A 156 12.46 0.39 -9.94
CA THR A 156 13.72 1.03 -9.56
C THR A 156 14.87 0.06 -9.78
N PHE A 157 15.94 0.54 -10.39
CA PHE A 157 17.18 -0.20 -10.60
C PHE A 157 18.24 0.29 -9.62
N ILE A 158 18.89 -0.63 -8.94
CA ILE A 158 19.93 -0.33 -7.95
C ILE A 158 21.16 -1.17 -8.33
N LEU A 159 22.31 -0.52 -8.37
CA LEU A 159 23.60 -1.16 -8.52
C LEU A 159 24.47 -0.81 -7.32
N GLN A 160 25.05 -1.79 -6.68
CA GLN A 160 25.88 -1.65 -5.50
C GLN A 160 27.24 -2.32 -5.72
N LEU A 161 28.31 -1.63 -5.38
CA LEU A 161 29.66 -2.16 -5.30
C LEU A 161 30.09 -2.13 -3.84
N GLY A 162 30.44 -3.26 -3.28
CA GLY A 162 30.94 -3.39 -1.92
C GLY A 162 32.43 -3.76 -1.92
N LEU A 163 33.14 -3.21 -0.93
CA LEU A 163 34.56 -3.44 -0.67
C LEU A 163 34.72 -3.83 0.79
N ASP A 164 35.25 -5.01 1.05
CA ASP A 164 35.64 -5.49 2.38
C ASP A 164 37.12 -5.15 2.60
N LEU A 165 37.40 -4.30 3.60
CA LEU A 165 38.71 -3.79 3.95
C LEU A 165 39.46 -4.68 4.94
#